data_7111a8aa5a90655a57821aae2a170c0c
#
_entry.id   7111a8aa5a90655a57821aae2a170c0c
#
_cell.length_a   1.000
_cell.length_b   1.000
_cell.length_c   1.000
_cell.angle_alpha   90.00
_cell.angle_beta   90.00
_cell.angle_gamma   90.00
#
_symmetry.space_group_name_H-M   'P 1'
#
loop_
_entity.id
_entity.type
_entity.pdbx_description
1 polymer ?
#
loop_
_entity_poly.entity_id
_entity_poly.type
_entity_poly.pdbx_seq_one_letter_code
_entity_poly.pdbx_strand_id
1 'polypeptide(L)'
;MAETVAMSIEITLSELRRGERGSVLAPIWISLQGAEFPMADWWDFPVVVLSALAAGVVKVGGEGAPDARCHFLDGPFHLRLQRSVGGVIRIAGVDTGPSDSGTVLGTVEVRWDHLARKTEDAAARLLEECSRRHWDSPDINALKLSLESLRAARRVRGPN
;
A
#
# COMPACT_ATOMS: atom_id res chain seq x y z
N MET A 1 16.23 21.45 8.64
CA MET A 1 15.75 20.24 9.34
C MET A 1 15.18 19.27 8.33
N ALA A 2 15.65 18.04 8.33
CA ALA A 2 15.01 17.02 7.49
C ALA A 2 13.61 16.74 8.03
N GLU A 3 12.60 16.93 7.19
CA GLU A 3 11.24 16.57 7.51
C GLU A 3 11.18 15.06 7.70
N THR A 4 10.86 14.60 8.89
CA THR A 4 10.71 13.16 9.15
C THR A 4 9.50 12.67 8.39
N VAL A 5 9.72 11.87 7.36
CA VAL A 5 8.63 11.25 6.60
C VAL A 5 7.90 10.29 7.52
N ALA A 6 6.66 10.61 7.87
CA ALA A 6 5.86 9.80 8.79
C ALA A 6 5.53 8.42 8.22
N MET A 7 5.38 8.34 6.90
CA MET A 7 5.07 7.10 6.18
C MET A 7 5.72 7.11 4.80
N SER A 8 6.26 5.97 4.39
CA SER A 8 6.72 5.76 3.01
C SER A 8 6.43 4.33 2.56
N ILE A 9 6.26 4.16 1.24
CA ILE A 9 6.12 2.85 0.60
C ILE A 9 7.40 2.59 -0.18
N GLU A 10 8.13 1.55 0.20
CA GLU A 10 9.42 1.19 -0.36
C GLU A 10 9.29 -0.04 -1.25
N ILE A 11 9.75 0.07 -2.50
CA ILE A 11 9.81 -1.05 -3.45
C ILE A 11 11.19 -1.02 -4.09
N THR A 12 11.89 -2.15 -4.06
CA THR A 12 13.17 -2.27 -4.73
C THR A 12 12.95 -2.67 -6.19
N LEU A 13 12.70 -1.68 -7.05
CA LEU A 13 12.36 -1.90 -8.46
C LEU A 13 13.48 -2.60 -9.25
N SER A 14 14.74 -2.43 -8.87
CA SER A 14 15.88 -3.10 -9.50
C SER A 14 15.88 -4.61 -9.28
N GLU A 15 15.16 -5.10 -8.28
CA GLU A 15 15.06 -6.52 -7.94
C GLU A 15 13.73 -7.15 -8.39
N LEU A 16 12.94 -6.45 -9.19
CA LEU A 16 11.71 -7.00 -9.76
C LEU A 16 12.00 -8.30 -10.53
N ARG A 17 11.22 -9.32 -10.23
CA ARG A 17 11.27 -10.63 -10.90
C ARG A 17 9.89 -11.04 -11.35
N ARG A 18 9.83 -11.80 -12.41
CA ARG A 18 8.61 -12.44 -12.86
C ARG A 18 8.69 -13.94 -12.56
N GLY A 19 7.75 -14.45 -11.76
CA GLY A 19 7.65 -15.87 -11.45
C GLY A 19 7.20 -16.69 -12.64
N GLU A 20 7.29 -18.02 -12.54
CA GLU A 20 6.93 -18.97 -13.59
C GLU A 20 5.49 -18.81 -14.09
N ARG A 21 4.58 -18.37 -13.22
CA ARG A 21 3.17 -18.14 -13.56
C ARG A 21 2.84 -16.69 -13.91
N GLY A 22 3.86 -15.88 -14.16
CA GLY A 22 3.70 -14.48 -14.55
C GLY A 22 3.47 -13.51 -13.39
N SER A 23 3.51 -13.96 -12.14
CA SER A 23 3.41 -13.10 -10.96
C SER A 23 4.65 -12.24 -10.78
N VAL A 24 4.46 -10.98 -10.46
CA VAL A 24 5.56 -10.05 -10.18
C VAL A 24 5.98 -10.18 -8.72
N LEU A 25 7.25 -10.33 -8.47
CA LEU A 25 7.87 -10.45 -7.14
C LEU A 25 8.90 -9.35 -6.95
N ALA A 26 8.94 -8.76 -5.78
CA ALA A 26 9.95 -7.76 -5.41
C ALA A 26 9.96 -7.53 -3.90
N PRO A 27 11.04 -6.98 -3.33
CA PRO A 27 10.99 -6.42 -2.00
C PRO A 27 10.01 -5.25 -1.95
N ILE A 28 9.06 -5.31 -1.03
CA ILE A 28 8.10 -4.24 -0.75
C ILE A 28 7.82 -4.18 0.75
N TRP A 29 7.93 -3.00 1.34
CA TRP A 29 7.59 -2.78 2.74
C TRP A 29 7.11 -1.34 2.94
N ILE A 30 6.52 -1.09 4.09
CA ILE A 30 5.96 0.20 4.45
C ILE A 30 6.70 0.71 5.69
N SER A 31 7.27 1.89 5.62
CA SER A 31 7.83 2.55 6.79
C SER A 31 6.72 3.32 7.50
N LEU A 32 6.51 3.00 8.77
CA LEU A 32 5.51 3.61 9.64
C LEU A 32 6.24 4.32 10.78
N GLN A 33 6.56 5.60 10.60
CA GLN A 33 7.26 6.43 11.58
C GLN A 33 8.56 5.78 12.09
N GLY A 34 9.35 5.23 11.14
CA GLY A 34 10.61 4.56 11.42
C GLY A 34 10.53 3.06 11.67
N ALA A 35 9.33 2.50 11.83
CA ALA A 35 9.15 1.05 11.90
C ALA A 35 8.94 0.47 10.50
N GLU A 36 9.82 -0.42 10.08
CA GLU A 36 9.76 -1.08 8.77
C GLU A 36 8.79 -2.28 8.84
N PHE A 37 7.67 -2.22 8.11
CA PHE A 37 6.63 -3.23 8.15
C PHE A 37 6.40 -3.89 6.78
N PRO A 38 6.36 -5.22 6.66
CA PRO A 38 6.62 -6.24 7.70
C PRO A 38 8.05 -6.20 8.25
N MET A 39 9.01 -5.91 7.39
CA MET A 39 10.43 -5.64 7.68
C MET A 39 11.09 -5.09 6.42
N ALA A 40 12.25 -4.45 6.55
CA ALA A 40 13.02 -4.00 5.40
C ALA A 40 13.34 -5.18 4.48
N ASP A 41 13.30 -4.93 3.16
CA ASP A 41 13.57 -5.92 2.11
C ASP A 41 12.64 -7.15 2.14
N TRP A 42 11.40 -6.96 2.59
CA TRP A 42 10.38 -8.02 2.59
C TRP A 42 9.94 -8.37 1.18
N TRP A 43 10.13 -9.63 0.77
CA TRP A 43 9.70 -10.14 -0.53
C TRP A 43 8.22 -10.49 -0.52
N ASP A 44 7.48 -9.94 -1.48
CA ASP A 44 6.05 -10.18 -1.64
C ASP A 44 5.64 -9.94 -3.10
N PHE A 45 4.36 -9.87 -3.35
CA PHE A 45 3.76 -9.58 -4.66
C PHE A 45 3.32 -8.11 -4.71
N PRO A 46 4.21 -7.19 -5.12
CA PRO A 46 3.94 -5.75 -4.97
C PRO A 46 2.72 -5.26 -5.77
N VAL A 47 2.44 -5.88 -6.93
CA VAL A 47 1.26 -5.53 -7.73
C VAL A 47 -0.03 -5.81 -6.95
N VAL A 48 -0.13 -6.96 -6.31
CA VAL A 48 -1.30 -7.36 -5.52
C VAL A 48 -1.39 -6.57 -4.23
N VAL A 49 -0.27 -6.39 -3.53
CA VAL A 49 -0.22 -5.61 -2.28
C VAL A 49 -0.67 -4.17 -2.52
N LEU A 50 -0.17 -3.51 -3.57
CA LEU A 50 -0.55 -2.14 -3.89
C LEU A 50 -1.98 -2.02 -4.40
N SER A 51 -2.48 -3.03 -5.13
CA SER A 51 -3.89 -3.06 -5.54
C SER A 51 -4.83 -3.11 -4.33
N ALA A 52 -4.51 -3.95 -3.35
CA ALA A 52 -5.26 -4.04 -2.09
C ALA A 52 -5.17 -2.75 -1.28
N LEU A 53 -3.99 -2.15 -1.21
CA LEU A 53 -3.79 -0.88 -0.49
C LEU A 53 -4.58 0.26 -1.15
N ALA A 54 -4.52 0.40 -2.47
CA ALA A 54 -5.27 1.41 -3.21
C ALA A 54 -6.79 1.26 -2.98
N ALA A 55 -7.31 0.03 -3.04
CA ALA A 55 -8.71 -0.25 -2.75
C ALA A 55 -9.09 0.12 -1.31
N GLY A 56 -8.23 -0.20 -0.33
CA GLY A 56 -8.43 0.14 1.06
C GLY A 56 -8.43 1.66 1.30
N VAL A 57 -7.53 2.37 0.65
CA VAL A 57 -7.46 3.84 0.73
C VAL A 57 -8.72 4.50 0.17
N VAL A 58 -9.24 4.00 -0.94
CA VAL A 58 -10.52 4.46 -1.52
C VAL A 58 -11.66 4.20 -0.53
N LYS A 59 -11.72 3.02 0.07
CA LYS A 59 -12.76 2.66 1.04
C LYS A 59 -12.83 3.62 2.22
N VAL A 60 -11.71 3.85 2.89
CA VAL A 60 -11.68 4.68 4.10
C VAL A 60 -11.77 6.17 3.80
N GLY A 61 -11.45 6.59 2.61
CA GLY A 61 -11.53 7.99 2.18
C GLY A 61 -12.76 8.30 1.36
N GLY A 62 -12.85 7.71 0.16
CA GLY A 62 -13.88 8.00 -0.83
C GLY A 62 -15.26 7.45 -0.48
N GLU A 63 -15.32 6.21 0.00
CA GLU A 63 -16.57 5.54 0.36
C GLU A 63 -16.99 5.75 1.83
N GLY A 64 -16.09 6.30 2.65
CA GLY A 64 -16.38 6.60 4.03
C GLY A 64 -16.45 5.39 4.97
N ALA A 65 -15.89 4.24 4.59
CA ALA A 65 -15.82 3.08 5.46
C ALA A 65 -14.98 3.39 6.72
N PRO A 66 -15.35 2.87 7.90
CA PRO A 66 -14.61 3.16 9.15
C PRO A 66 -13.22 2.55 9.16
N ASP A 67 -13.03 1.38 8.53
CA ASP A 67 -11.75 0.72 8.44
C ASP A 67 -11.60 -0.11 7.15
N ALA A 68 -10.36 -0.51 6.87
CA ALA A 68 -10.02 -1.46 5.82
C ALA A 68 -8.78 -2.25 6.23
N ARG A 69 -8.66 -3.47 5.74
CA ARG A 69 -7.48 -4.32 5.93
C ARG A 69 -6.83 -4.59 4.58
N CYS A 70 -5.52 -4.44 4.52
CA CYS A 70 -4.73 -4.66 3.31
C CYS A 70 -3.68 -5.72 3.61
N HIS A 71 -3.87 -6.92 3.08
CA HIS A 71 -3.00 -8.06 3.38
C HIS A 71 -1.76 -8.08 2.51
N PHE A 72 -0.62 -8.41 3.13
CA PHE A 72 0.52 -8.94 2.42
C PHE A 72 0.22 -10.42 2.09
N LEU A 73 0.68 -10.92 0.95
CA LEU A 73 0.37 -12.28 0.54
C LEU A 73 1.29 -13.32 1.17
N ASP A 74 2.52 -12.91 1.47
CA ASP A 74 3.46 -13.76 2.18
C ASP A 74 3.42 -13.43 3.68
N GLY A 75 3.35 -14.45 4.52
CA GLY A 75 3.27 -14.29 5.96
C GLY A 75 1.93 -13.77 6.51
N PRO A 76 1.81 -13.69 7.84
CA PRO A 76 0.57 -13.32 8.53
C PRO A 76 0.46 -11.81 8.77
N PHE A 77 0.78 -10.98 7.77
CA PHE A 77 0.88 -9.53 7.92
C PHE A 77 -0.23 -8.81 7.17
N HIS A 78 -0.78 -7.76 7.79
CA HIS A 78 -1.69 -6.83 7.11
C HIS A 78 -1.53 -5.41 7.65
N LEU A 79 -1.87 -4.44 6.83
CA LEU A 79 -2.08 -3.07 7.25
C LEU A 79 -3.54 -2.88 7.62
N ARG A 80 -3.79 -2.26 8.75
CA ARG A 80 -5.12 -1.83 9.16
C ARG A 80 -5.23 -0.32 8.99
N LEU A 81 -6.16 0.11 8.16
CA LEU A 81 -6.46 1.52 7.94
C LEU A 81 -7.72 1.86 8.72
N GLN A 82 -7.66 2.86 9.59
CA GLN A 82 -8.81 3.31 10.38
C GLN A 82 -9.02 4.81 10.19
N ARG A 83 -10.25 5.19 9.90
CA ARG A 83 -10.62 6.60 9.87
C ARG A 83 -10.57 7.18 11.27
N SER A 84 -9.92 8.32 11.39
CA SER A 84 -9.94 9.15 12.59
C SER A 84 -10.58 10.50 12.28
N VAL A 85 -10.57 11.39 13.23
CA VAL A 85 -11.19 12.72 13.12
C VAL A 85 -10.42 13.60 12.12
N GLY A 86 -11.12 14.47 11.38
CA GLY A 86 -10.48 15.51 10.57
C GLY A 86 -9.74 15.02 9.33
N GLY A 87 -10.16 13.91 8.73
CA GLY A 87 -9.54 13.37 7.51
C GLY A 87 -8.21 12.67 7.76
N VAL A 88 -7.93 12.32 9.00
CA VAL A 88 -6.75 11.56 9.40
C VAL A 88 -7.03 10.07 9.30
N ILE A 89 -6.06 9.32 8.82
CA ILE A 89 -6.07 7.86 8.79
C ILE A 89 -5.00 7.33 9.73
N ARG A 90 -5.40 6.45 10.63
CA ARG A 90 -4.48 5.69 11.46
C ARG A 90 -4.10 4.40 10.73
N ILE A 91 -2.82 4.20 10.53
CA ILE A 91 -2.27 3.01 9.87
C ILE A 91 -1.55 2.18 10.91
N ALA A 92 -1.92 0.90 11.02
CA ALA A 92 -1.24 -0.05 11.89
C ALA A 92 -0.73 -1.24 11.07
N GLY A 93 0.53 -1.60 11.26
CA GLY A 93 1.08 -2.86 10.76
C GLY A 93 0.83 -3.96 11.78
N VAL A 94 0.14 -5.02 11.38
CA VAL A 94 -0.33 -6.08 12.27
C VAL A 94 0.23 -7.43 11.84
N ASP A 95 0.81 -8.15 12.79
CA ASP A 95 1.17 -9.56 12.67
C ASP A 95 0.08 -10.38 13.37
N THR A 96 -0.72 -11.12 12.59
CA THR A 96 -1.78 -11.96 13.16
C THR A 96 -1.25 -13.23 13.82
N GLY A 97 -0.02 -13.69 13.43
CA GLY A 97 0.65 -14.83 14.06
C GLY A 97 -0.24 -16.06 14.25
N PRO A 98 0.13 -16.96 15.16
CA PRO A 98 -0.72 -18.12 15.49
C PRO A 98 -1.89 -17.79 16.40
N SER A 99 -1.99 -16.56 16.95
CA SER A 99 -3.12 -16.11 17.76
C SER A 99 -3.94 -15.06 17.00
N ASP A 100 -5.26 -15.19 17.00
CA ASP A 100 -6.19 -14.29 16.29
C ASP A 100 -6.21 -12.84 16.83
N SER A 101 -5.51 -12.56 17.92
CA SER A 101 -5.51 -11.24 18.56
C SER A 101 -4.64 -10.21 17.86
N GLY A 102 -3.65 -10.64 17.07
CA GLY A 102 -2.75 -9.74 16.34
C GLY A 102 -1.80 -8.93 17.23
N THR A 103 -0.57 -8.74 16.76
CA THR A 103 0.42 -7.88 17.41
C THR A 103 0.68 -6.68 16.51
N VAL A 104 0.54 -5.48 17.06
CA VAL A 104 0.84 -4.23 16.33
C VAL A 104 2.36 -4.01 16.37
N LEU A 105 2.98 -3.99 15.17
CA LEU A 105 4.43 -3.82 15.02
C LEU A 105 4.83 -2.37 14.76
N GLY A 106 3.90 -1.54 14.35
CA GLY A 106 4.12 -0.12 14.11
C GLY A 106 2.81 0.59 13.80
N THR A 107 2.75 1.87 14.11
CA THR A 107 1.59 2.73 13.81
C THR A 107 2.02 4.10 13.34
N VAL A 108 1.17 4.75 12.55
CA VAL A 108 1.33 6.14 12.19
C VAL A 108 -0.04 6.74 11.92
N GLU A 109 -0.18 8.04 12.15
CA GLU A 109 -1.35 8.82 11.74
C GLU A 109 -0.94 9.78 10.64
N VAL A 110 -1.66 9.74 9.52
CA VAL A 110 -1.40 10.60 8.38
C VAL A 110 -2.72 11.15 7.82
N ARG A 111 -2.64 12.27 7.14
CA ARG A 111 -3.80 12.76 6.39
C ARG A 111 -4.11 11.79 5.24
N TRP A 112 -5.40 11.61 4.96
CA TRP A 112 -5.83 10.72 3.87
C TRP A 112 -5.17 11.09 2.53
N ASP A 113 -5.08 12.38 2.20
CA ASP A 113 -4.45 12.82 0.96
C ASP A 113 -2.97 12.42 0.86
N HIS A 114 -2.24 12.48 1.97
CA HIS A 114 -0.85 12.04 2.02
C HIS A 114 -0.73 10.54 1.74
N LEU A 115 -1.56 9.71 2.39
CA LEU A 115 -1.62 8.28 2.16
C LEU A 115 -1.99 7.97 0.71
N ALA A 116 -2.99 8.65 0.17
CA ALA A 116 -3.45 8.46 -1.20
C ALA A 116 -2.33 8.79 -2.21
N ARG A 117 -1.61 9.91 -2.02
CA ARG A 117 -0.48 10.27 -2.88
C ARG A 117 0.66 9.26 -2.83
N LYS A 118 1.04 8.81 -1.64
CA LYS A 118 2.11 7.82 -1.49
C LYS A 118 1.75 6.50 -2.18
N THR A 119 0.50 6.07 -2.06
CA THR A 119 0.00 4.88 -2.72
C THR A 119 -0.04 5.04 -4.24
N GLU A 120 -0.53 6.18 -4.72
CA GLU A 120 -0.56 6.52 -6.14
C GLU A 120 0.84 6.54 -6.75
N ASP A 121 1.79 7.20 -6.11
CA ASP A 121 3.17 7.31 -6.59
C ASP A 121 3.84 5.93 -6.67
N ALA A 122 3.67 5.09 -5.66
CA ALA A 122 4.24 3.75 -5.65
C ALA A 122 3.62 2.87 -6.76
N ALA A 123 2.31 2.90 -6.91
CA ALA A 123 1.61 2.16 -7.95
C ALA A 123 2.02 2.61 -9.36
N ALA A 124 2.11 3.93 -9.59
CA ALA A 124 2.51 4.48 -10.87
C ALA A 124 3.94 4.07 -11.25
N ARG A 125 4.89 4.14 -10.31
CA ARG A 125 6.27 3.72 -10.54
C ARG A 125 6.38 2.24 -10.86
N LEU A 126 5.65 1.40 -10.14
CA LEU A 126 5.63 -0.04 -10.39
C LEU A 126 5.04 -0.38 -11.76
N LEU A 127 3.92 0.24 -12.12
CA LEU A 127 3.27 0.05 -13.43
C LEU A 127 4.16 0.53 -14.59
N GLU A 128 4.86 1.64 -14.41
CA GLU A 128 5.81 2.12 -15.41
C GLU A 128 6.95 1.12 -15.63
N GLU A 129 7.49 0.54 -14.56
CA GLU A 129 8.55 -0.47 -14.66
C GLU A 129 8.05 -1.76 -15.33
N CYS A 130 6.85 -2.22 -14.99
CA CYS A 130 6.22 -3.36 -15.66
C CYS A 130 6.02 -3.09 -17.16
N SER A 131 5.59 -1.89 -17.53
CA SER A 131 5.42 -1.48 -18.92
C SER A 131 6.74 -1.47 -19.69
N ARG A 132 7.80 -0.95 -19.08
CA ARG A 132 9.16 -0.95 -19.69
C ARG A 132 9.68 -2.36 -19.96
N ARG A 133 9.31 -3.32 -19.12
CA ARG A 133 9.68 -4.72 -19.27
C ARG A 133 8.72 -5.50 -20.16
N HIS A 134 7.70 -4.85 -20.71
CA HIS A 134 6.62 -5.46 -21.51
C HIS A 134 5.89 -6.59 -20.76
N TRP A 135 5.73 -6.43 -19.44
CA TRP A 135 4.98 -7.35 -18.60
C TRP A 135 3.51 -6.95 -18.56
N ASP A 136 2.65 -7.94 -18.76
CA ASP A 136 1.20 -7.79 -18.65
C ASP A 136 0.62 -9.00 -17.92
N SER A 137 -0.45 -8.79 -17.17
CA SER A 137 -1.17 -9.84 -16.46
C SER A 137 -2.50 -9.31 -15.95
N PRO A 138 -3.45 -10.19 -15.57
CA PRO A 138 -4.67 -9.77 -14.89
C PRO A 138 -4.43 -8.93 -13.63
N ASP A 139 -3.40 -9.27 -12.85
CA ASP A 139 -3.04 -8.52 -11.63
C ASP A 139 -2.55 -7.10 -11.95
N ILE A 140 -1.73 -6.94 -12.99
CA ILE A 140 -1.28 -5.63 -13.47
C ILE A 140 -2.47 -4.80 -13.94
N ASN A 141 -3.41 -5.39 -14.67
CA ASN A 141 -4.63 -4.70 -15.11
C ASN A 141 -5.51 -4.31 -13.91
N ALA A 142 -5.61 -5.16 -12.90
CA ALA A 142 -6.33 -4.84 -11.67
C ALA A 142 -5.70 -3.65 -10.93
N LEU A 143 -4.38 -3.58 -10.87
CA LEU A 143 -3.69 -2.43 -10.27
C LEU A 143 -3.94 -1.14 -11.06
N LYS A 144 -3.96 -1.18 -12.38
CA LYS A 144 -4.32 -0.03 -13.22
C LYS A 144 -5.71 0.50 -12.89
N LEU A 145 -6.70 -0.38 -12.74
CA LEU A 145 -8.07 -0.01 -12.37
C LEU A 145 -8.14 0.56 -10.95
N SER A 146 -7.42 -0.04 -10.00
CA SER A 146 -7.34 0.47 -8.63
C SER A 146 -6.71 1.86 -8.57
N LEU A 147 -5.68 2.10 -9.38
CA LEU A 147 -5.03 3.42 -9.47
C LEU A 147 -5.97 4.47 -10.06
N GLU A 148 -6.74 4.13 -11.09
CA GLU A 148 -7.76 5.03 -11.65
C GLU A 148 -8.83 5.39 -10.61
N SER A 149 -9.31 4.41 -9.85
CA SER A 149 -10.27 4.64 -8.76
C SER A 149 -9.71 5.55 -7.68
N LEU A 150 -8.44 5.37 -7.30
CA LEU A 150 -7.76 6.20 -6.33
C LEU A 150 -7.60 7.65 -6.81
N ARG A 151 -7.21 7.84 -8.06
CA ARG A 151 -7.11 9.16 -8.69
C ARG A 151 -8.47 9.86 -8.75
N ALA A 152 -9.52 9.12 -9.09
CA ALA A 152 -10.88 9.66 -9.09
C ALA A 152 -11.33 10.11 -7.70
N ALA A 153 -11.06 9.30 -6.67
CA ALA A 153 -11.39 9.63 -5.27
C ALA A 153 -10.65 10.90 -4.80
N ARG A 154 -9.38 11.06 -5.20
CA ARG A 154 -8.60 12.28 -4.88
C ARG A 154 -9.18 13.52 -5.55
N ARG A 155 -9.59 13.43 -6.81
CA ARG A 155 -10.19 14.55 -7.53
C ARG A 155 -11.50 15.03 -6.89
N VAL A 156 -12.33 14.09 -6.43
CA VAL A 156 -13.62 14.41 -5.78
C VAL A 156 -13.39 15.17 -4.46
N ARG A 157 -12.35 14.81 -3.69
CA ARG A 157 -12.04 15.49 -2.42
C ARG A 157 -11.45 16.89 -2.63
N GLY A 158 -10.85 17.14 -3.78
CA GLY A 158 -10.17 18.39 -4.06
C GLY A 158 -8.89 18.61 -3.24
N PRO A 159 -8.11 19.65 -3.57
CA PRO A 159 -6.96 20.03 -2.75
C PRO A 159 -7.45 20.63 -1.41
N ASN A 160 -6.95 20.12 -0.29
CA ASN A 160 -7.08 20.72 1.04
C ASN A 160 -5.81 21.52 1.35
#